data_f881b48591d65eb573a89a1f97fb957b
#
_entry.id   f881b48591d65eb573a89a1f97fb957b
#
_cell.length_a   1.000
_cell.length_b   1.000
_cell.length_c   1.000
_cell.angle_alpha   90.00
_cell.angle_beta   90.00
_cell.angle_gamma   90.00
#
_symmetry.space_group_name_H-M   'P 1'
#
loop_
_entity.id
_entity.type
_entity.pdbx_description
1 polymer ?
#
loop_
_entity_poly.entity_id
_entity_poly.type
_entity_poly.pdbx_seq_one_letter_code
_entity_poly.pdbx_strand_id
1 'polypeptide(L)'
;MTTSLQDGTMVDKIAQFDLPKEMADAERKKPWPSGIYAKTLFKKHDLRVVLISMQNAAHMKEHHADGTLSIQVLKGQIRVSVNGKLYDLPGGSLFTLGHSIRHDVEAKSDSVFLLTISWPSDEELAAMKHRGYGS
;
A
#
# COMPACT_ATOMS: atom_id res chain seq x y z
N MET A 1 10.13 24.30 7.30
CA MET A 1 8.84 23.78 7.66
C MET A 1 8.71 22.27 7.46
N THR A 2 8.87 21.80 6.32
CA THR A 2 8.61 20.40 6.02
C THR A 2 9.84 19.52 6.05
N THR A 3 10.96 20.05 6.51
CA THR A 3 12.22 19.34 6.52
C THR A 3 12.12 18.04 7.31
N SER A 4 11.39 18.08 8.41
CA SER A 4 11.21 16.90 9.26
C SER A 4 10.54 15.74 8.55
N LEU A 5 9.82 16.01 7.47
CA LEU A 5 9.12 14.97 6.73
C LEU A 5 10.05 14.18 5.83
N GLN A 6 11.21 14.72 5.51
CA GLN A 6 12.13 14.10 4.56
C GLN A 6 12.86 12.91 5.14
N ASP A 7 13.05 12.89 6.43
CA ASP A 7 13.74 11.79 7.09
C ASP A 7 12.79 10.85 7.83
N GLY A 8 11.49 11.06 7.64
CA GLY A 8 10.49 10.20 8.25
C GLY A 8 10.15 10.53 9.68
N THR A 9 10.77 11.55 10.28
CA THR A 9 10.39 11.97 11.62
C THR A 9 9.31 13.04 11.53
N MET A 10 8.31 12.91 12.37
CA MET A 10 7.16 13.79 12.34
C MET A 10 7.25 14.80 13.46
N VAL A 11 7.88 15.91 13.18
CA VAL A 11 7.78 17.08 14.06
C VAL A 11 6.43 17.73 13.83
N ASP A 12 6.07 17.88 12.56
CA ASP A 12 4.75 18.37 12.17
C ASP A 12 3.80 17.19 12.02
N LYS A 13 2.52 17.42 12.17
CA LYS A 13 1.50 16.41 12.00
C LYS A 13 0.92 16.42 10.59
N ILE A 14 1.60 17.08 9.66
CA ILE A 14 1.14 17.23 8.29
C ILE A 14 2.24 16.77 7.36
N ALA A 15 1.90 15.93 6.38
CA ALA A 15 2.81 15.48 5.35
C ALA A 15 2.15 15.61 4.00
N GLN A 16 2.94 15.96 2.99
CA GLN A 16 2.47 16.11 1.63
C GLN A 16 3.49 15.45 0.70
N PHE A 17 2.99 14.66 -0.24
CA PHE A 17 3.85 13.94 -1.17
C PHE A 17 3.44 14.23 -2.60
N ASP A 18 4.44 14.39 -3.46
CA ASP A 18 4.25 14.57 -4.89
C ASP A 18 4.37 13.18 -5.54
N LEU A 19 3.25 12.52 -5.79
CA LEU A 19 3.26 11.16 -6.29
C LEU A 19 3.88 11.02 -7.67
N PRO A 20 3.61 11.92 -8.64
CA PRO A 20 4.30 11.84 -9.93
C PRO A 20 5.82 11.89 -9.79
N LYS A 21 6.33 12.71 -8.89
CA LYS A 21 7.78 12.79 -8.63
C LYS A 21 8.29 11.47 -8.03
N GLU A 22 7.57 10.91 -7.07
CA GLU A 22 7.95 9.65 -6.46
C GLU A 22 7.96 8.52 -7.49
N MET A 23 6.99 8.52 -8.39
CA MET A 23 6.93 7.53 -9.46
C MET A 23 8.12 7.66 -10.42
N ALA A 24 8.49 8.88 -10.77
CA ALA A 24 9.64 9.13 -11.63
C ALA A 24 10.94 8.72 -10.93
N ASP A 25 11.04 8.99 -9.64
CA ASP A 25 12.23 8.60 -8.87
C ASP A 25 12.37 7.07 -8.85
N ALA A 26 11.27 6.34 -8.74
CA ALA A 26 11.29 4.88 -8.78
C ALA A 26 11.83 4.37 -10.11
N GLU A 27 11.44 4.99 -11.23
CA GLU A 27 11.93 4.60 -12.56
C GLU A 27 13.44 4.72 -12.63
N ARG A 28 14.02 5.72 -12.01
CA ARG A 28 15.47 5.92 -12.02
C ARG A 28 16.23 4.91 -11.17
N LYS A 29 15.52 4.15 -10.34
CA LYS A 29 16.12 3.11 -9.48
C LYS A 29 16.22 1.76 -10.18
N LYS A 30 15.73 1.64 -11.39
CA LYS A 30 15.81 0.38 -12.14
C LYS A 30 17.28 -0.01 -12.40
N PRO A 31 17.59 -1.32 -12.46
CA PRO A 31 16.67 -2.44 -12.38
C PRO A 31 16.21 -2.71 -10.94
N TRP A 32 14.97 -3.16 -10.81
CA TRP A 32 14.39 -3.47 -9.50
C TRP A 32 14.53 -4.97 -9.21
N PRO A 33 14.96 -5.34 -8.01
CA PRO A 33 15.00 -6.75 -7.63
C PRO A 33 13.62 -7.38 -7.79
N SER A 34 13.55 -8.52 -8.46
CA SER A 34 12.29 -9.24 -8.73
C SER A 34 11.25 -8.38 -9.45
N GLY A 35 11.67 -7.28 -10.06
CA GLY A 35 10.77 -6.40 -10.77
C GLY A 35 9.89 -5.54 -9.88
N ILE A 36 10.23 -5.40 -8.61
CA ILE A 36 9.40 -4.66 -7.66
C ILE A 36 10.22 -3.63 -6.89
N TYR A 37 9.69 -2.43 -6.79
CA TYR A 37 10.30 -1.37 -5.98
C TYR A 37 9.24 -0.79 -5.06
N ALA A 38 9.49 -0.88 -3.77
CA ALA A 38 8.57 -0.36 -2.76
C ALA A 38 9.25 0.75 -1.98
N LYS A 39 8.59 1.88 -1.84
CA LYS A 39 9.10 3.00 -1.06
C LYS A 39 8.05 3.40 -0.03
N THR A 40 8.42 3.32 1.24
CA THR A 40 7.54 3.80 2.31
C THR A 40 7.59 5.32 2.31
N LEU A 41 6.44 5.95 2.07
CA LEU A 41 6.32 7.40 2.07
C LEU A 41 6.05 7.92 3.47
N PHE A 42 5.26 7.19 4.24
CA PHE A 42 4.82 7.63 5.55
C PHE A 42 4.70 6.41 6.46
N LYS A 43 5.18 6.54 7.69
CA LYS A 43 5.13 5.42 8.62
C LYS A 43 4.90 5.92 10.04
N LYS A 44 3.78 5.52 10.60
CA LYS A 44 3.45 5.73 12.01
C LYS A 44 2.92 4.44 12.58
N HIS A 45 2.66 4.42 13.88
CA HIS A 45 2.19 3.20 14.55
C HIS A 45 0.82 2.74 14.05
N ASP A 46 0.01 3.68 13.54
CA ASP A 46 -1.37 3.40 13.12
C ASP A 46 -1.60 3.52 11.62
N LEU A 47 -0.60 3.97 10.86
CA LEU A 47 -0.76 4.20 9.43
C LEU A 47 0.57 4.03 8.70
N ARG A 48 0.53 3.31 7.58
CA ARG A 48 1.67 3.21 6.68
C ARG A 48 1.20 3.44 5.26
N VAL A 49 1.95 4.25 4.53
CA VAL A 49 1.66 4.50 3.11
C VAL A 49 2.91 4.14 2.31
N VAL A 50 2.73 3.22 1.36
CA VAL A 50 3.83 2.68 0.55
C VAL A 50 3.49 2.84 -0.92
N LEU A 51 4.42 3.38 -1.68
CA LEU A 51 4.29 3.43 -3.13
C LEU A 51 5.00 2.22 -3.70
N ILE A 52 4.28 1.42 -4.49
CA ILE A 52 4.81 0.19 -5.05
C ILE A 52 4.78 0.27 -6.57
N SER A 53 5.95 0.03 -7.19
CA SER A 53 6.11 -0.02 -8.63
C SER A 53 6.43 -1.46 -9.01
N MET A 54 5.76 -1.99 -10.02
CA MET A 54 5.94 -3.38 -10.47
C MET A 54 6.12 -3.41 -11.97
N GLN A 55 7.12 -4.14 -12.43
CA GLN A 55 7.26 -4.44 -13.85
C GLN A 55 6.23 -5.47 -14.26
N ASN A 56 5.88 -5.46 -15.54
CA ASN A 56 4.96 -6.46 -16.09
C ASN A 56 5.37 -7.87 -15.68
N ALA A 57 4.42 -8.66 -15.25
CA ALA A 57 4.57 -10.04 -14.79
C ALA A 57 5.26 -10.19 -13.43
N ALA A 58 5.68 -9.12 -12.78
CA ALA A 58 6.20 -9.21 -11.42
C ALA A 58 5.09 -9.68 -10.48
N HIS A 59 5.48 -10.41 -9.45
CA HIS A 59 4.53 -11.06 -8.57
C HIS A 59 4.94 -10.87 -7.11
N MET A 60 4.05 -10.30 -6.32
CA MET A 60 4.19 -10.24 -4.87
C MET A 60 3.40 -11.39 -4.30
N LYS A 61 4.13 -12.40 -3.78
CA LYS A 61 3.51 -13.65 -3.32
C LYS A 61 2.63 -13.42 -2.11
N GLU A 62 1.83 -14.43 -1.81
CA GLU A 62 0.86 -14.39 -0.72
C GLU A 62 1.44 -13.83 0.57
N HIS A 63 0.77 -12.83 1.10
CA HIS A 63 1.12 -12.20 2.36
C HIS A 63 -0.15 -11.61 2.98
N HIS A 64 -0.02 -11.10 4.19
CA HIS A 64 -1.14 -10.44 4.85
C HIS A 64 -0.59 -9.32 5.73
N ALA A 65 -1.46 -8.38 6.01
CA ALA A 65 -1.18 -7.30 6.95
C ALA A 65 -2.17 -7.40 8.11
N ASP A 66 -1.71 -7.06 9.30
CA ASP A 66 -2.57 -7.09 10.48
C ASP A 66 -3.55 -5.92 10.52
N GLY A 67 -3.43 -4.99 9.61
CA GLY A 67 -4.34 -3.85 9.51
C GLY A 67 -5.27 -3.97 8.33
N THR A 68 -6.19 -3.03 8.25
CA THR A 68 -7.02 -2.85 7.07
C THR A 68 -6.18 -2.17 6.00
N LEU A 69 -6.25 -2.64 4.77
CA LEU A 69 -5.46 -2.03 3.73
C LEU A 69 -6.30 -1.57 2.55
N SER A 70 -5.79 -0.57 1.86
CA SER A 70 -6.35 -0.15 0.58
C SER A 70 -5.25 -0.15 -0.46
N ILE A 71 -5.64 -0.48 -1.69
CA ILE A 71 -4.77 -0.44 -2.86
C ILE A 71 -5.41 0.52 -3.84
N GLN A 72 -4.70 1.59 -4.17
CA GLN A 72 -5.15 2.53 -5.19
C GLN A 72 -4.22 2.42 -6.39
N VAL A 73 -4.73 1.94 -7.51
CA VAL A 73 -3.91 1.77 -8.71
C VAL A 73 -3.78 3.10 -9.41
N LEU A 74 -2.55 3.58 -9.54
CA LEU A 74 -2.24 4.87 -10.16
C LEU A 74 -1.94 4.71 -11.65
N LYS A 75 -1.36 3.58 -12.03
CA LYS A 75 -0.91 3.34 -13.39
C LYS A 75 -0.91 1.85 -13.67
N GLY A 76 -1.26 1.47 -14.90
CA GLY A 76 -1.18 0.08 -15.31
C GLY A 76 -2.36 -0.75 -14.90
N GLN A 77 -2.12 -2.02 -14.67
CA GLN A 77 -3.15 -2.97 -14.28
C GLN A 77 -2.53 -4.06 -13.42
N ILE A 78 -3.14 -4.31 -12.28
CA ILE A 78 -2.71 -5.40 -11.39
C ILE A 78 -3.86 -6.37 -11.19
N ARG A 79 -3.50 -7.57 -10.76
CA ARG A 79 -4.46 -8.60 -10.39
C ARG A 79 -4.21 -8.98 -8.94
N VAL A 80 -5.24 -8.90 -8.11
CA VAL A 80 -5.17 -9.31 -6.72
C VAL A 80 -5.91 -10.63 -6.58
N SER A 81 -5.26 -11.62 -5.97
CA SER A 81 -5.82 -12.92 -5.74
C SER A 81 -6.12 -13.09 -4.26
N VAL A 82 -7.37 -13.39 -3.94
CA VAL A 82 -7.83 -13.57 -2.55
C VAL A 82 -8.67 -14.85 -2.48
N ASN A 83 -8.18 -15.82 -1.73
CA ASN A 83 -8.90 -17.09 -1.54
C ASN A 83 -9.33 -17.73 -2.87
N GLY A 84 -8.43 -17.70 -3.86
CA GLY A 84 -8.69 -18.28 -5.17
C GLY A 84 -9.52 -17.41 -6.09
N LYS A 85 -10.01 -16.28 -5.62
CA LYS A 85 -10.78 -15.35 -6.45
C LYS A 85 -9.87 -14.25 -6.97
N LEU A 86 -10.04 -13.90 -8.24
CA LEU A 86 -9.19 -12.92 -8.92
C LEU A 86 -9.93 -11.60 -9.09
N TYR A 87 -9.21 -10.53 -8.78
CA TYR A 87 -9.74 -9.17 -8.93
C TYR A 87 -8.80 -8.39 -9.84
N ASP A 88 -9.29 -8.00 -11.02
CA ASP A 88 -8.49 -7.21 -11.95
C ASP A 88 -8.73 -5.74 -11.68
N LEU A 89 -7.63 -5.01 -11.44
CA LEU A 89 -7.67 -3.62 -11.04
C LEU A 89 -6.90 -2.77 -12.04
N PRO A 90 -7.59 -2.10 -12.96
CA PRO A 90 -6.94 -1.15 -13.85
C PRO A 90 -6.62 0.15 -13.13
N GLY A 91 -5.82 1.00 -13.78
CA GLY A 91 -5.50 2.32 -13.25
C GLY A 91 -6.77 3.08 -12.88
N GLY A 92 -6.75 3.73 -11.73
CA GLY A 92 -7.90 4.42 -11.18
C GLY A 92 -8.75 3.60 -10.23
N SER A 93 -8.45 2.30 -10.07
CA SER A 93 -9.22 1.43 -9.16
C SER A 93 -8.80 1.66 -7.71
N LEU A 94 -9.76 1.53 -6.82
CA LEU A 94 -9.52 1.48 -5.39
C LEU A 94 -10.06 0.14 -4.87
N PHE A 95 -9.24 -0.58 -4.13
CA PHE A 95 -9.56 -1.91 -3.62
C PHE A 95 -9.20 -1.96 -2.15
N THR A 96 -10.11 -2.49 -1.32
CA THR A 96 -9.85 -2.57 0.13
C THR A 96 -9.95 -4.00 0.60
N LEU A 97 -9.11 -4.34 1.58
CA LEU A 97 -9.09 -5.64 2.23
C LEU A 97 -9.15 -5.47 3.74
N GLY A 98 -10.00 -6.23 4.38
CA GLY A 98 -10.02 -6.30 5.83
C GLY A 98 -8.70 -6.86 6.35
N HIS A 99 -8.47 -6.74 7.66
CA HIS A 99 -7.20 -7.15 8.23
C HIS A 99 -7.01 -8.66 8.15
N SER A 100 -5.76 -9.08 8.08
CA SER A 100 -5.34 -10.50 8.10
C SER A 100 -5.86 -11.35 6.95
N ILE A 101 -6.31 -10.74 5.86
CA ILE A 101 -6.72 -11.49 4.67
C ILE A 101 -5.50 -11.72 3.80
N ARG A 102 -5.19 -12.98 3.54
CA ARG A 102 -4.07 -13.33 2.67
C ARG A 102 -4.39 -13.01 1.23
N HIS A 103 -3.42 -12.47 0.55
CA HIS A 103 -3.58 -12.07 -0.85
C HIS A 103 -2.24 -12.06 -1.55
N ASP A 104 -2.27 -12.14 -2.87
CA ASP A 104 -1.08 -11.89 -3.67
C ASP A 104 -1.44 -10.93 -4.80
N VAL A 105 -0.41 -10.31 -5.35
CA VAL A 105 -0.58 -9.29 -6.39
C VAL A 105 0.33 -9.61 -7.55
N GLU A 106 -0.23 -9.57 -8.75
CA GLU A 106 0.53 -9.76 -9.98
C GLU A 106 0.34 -8.54 -10.87
N ALA A 107 1.42 -8.03 -11.44
CA ALA A 107 1.34 -6.95 -12.41
C ALA A 107 1.00 -7.50 -13.78
N LYS A 108 -0.08 -7.02 -14.37
CA LYS A 108 -0.50 -7.43 -15.71
C LYS A 108 0.05 -6.49 -16.79
N SER A 109 0.68 -5.42 -16.36
CA SER A 109 1.45 -4.48 -17.15
C SER A 109 2.37 -3.76 -16.18
N ASP A 110 3.26 -2.89 -16.69
CA ASP A 110 4.04 -2.03 -15.79
C ASP A 110 3.06 -1.20 -14.99
N SER A 111 3.12 -1.30 -13.68
CA SER A 111 2.08 -0.77 -12.80
C SER A 111 2.65 -0.05 -11.61
N VAL A 112 1.87 0.89 -11.08
CA VAL A 112 2.17 1.59 -9.83
C VAL A 112 0.90 1.67 -9.02
N PHE A 113 1.00 1.34 -7.75
CA PHE A 113 -0.14 1.51 -6.86
C PHE A 113 0.31 2.01 -5.49
N LEU A 114 -0.63 2.64 -4.82
CA LEU A 114 -0.43 3.16 -3.48
C LEU A 114 -1.09 2.20 -2.50
N LEU A 115 -0.29 1.69 -1.58
CA LEU A 115 -0.75 0.78 -0.54
C LEU A 115 -0.82 1.54 0.76
N THR A 116 -1.99 1.55 1.37
CA THR A 116 -2.19 2.18 2.67
C THR A 116 -2.65 1.12 3.66
N ILE A 117 -1.96 1.04 4.79
CA ILE A 117 -2.29 0.09 5.85
C ILE A 117 -2.61 0.87 7.11
N SER A 118 -3.75 0.56 7.70
CA SER A 118 -4.23 1.21 8.92
C SER A 118 -4.41 0.19 10.03
N TRP A 119 -3.86 0.49 11.20
CA TRP A 119 -4.00 -0.34 12.39
C TRP A 119 -4.77 0.43 13.46
N PRO A 120 -5.78 -0.17 14.09
CA PRO A 120 -6.44 0.49 15.19
C PRO A 120 -5.51 0.51 16.42
N SER A 121 -5.68 1.50 17.27
CA SER A 121 -5.01 1.52 18.56
C SER A 121 -5.60 0.44 19.47
N ASP A 122 -4.89 0.11 20.55
CA ASP A 122 -5.41 -0.86 21.53
C ASP A 122 -6.74 -0.38 22.10
N GLU A 123 -6.84 0.91 22.35
CA GLU A 123 -8.06 1.51 22.88
C GLU A 123 -9.21 1.40 21.88
N GLU A 124 -8.96 1.71 20.63
CA GLU A 124 -9.95 1.59 19.58
C GLU A 124 -10.37 0.14 19.39
N LEU A 125 -9.41 -0.78 19.48
CA LEU A 125 -9.68 -2.19 19.33
C LEU A 125 -10.64 -2.68 20.44
N ALA A 126 -10.41 -2.25 21.66
CA ALA A 126 -11.28 -2.58 22.77
C ALA A 126 -12.69 -2.03 22.57
N ALA A 127 -12.79 -0.80 22.09
CA ALA A 127 -14.08 -0.18 21.81
C ALA A 127 -14.82 -0.91 20.69
N MET A 128 -14.10 -1.37 19.67
CA MET A 128 -14.69 -2.14 18.58
C MET A 128 -15.26 -3.46 19.06
N LYS A 129 -14.56 -4.15 19.95
CA LYS A 129 -15.05 -5.39 20.53
C LYS A 129 -16.35 -5.19 21.30
N HIS A 130 -16.40 -4.12 22.07
CA HIS A 130 -17.61 -3.80 22.85
C HIS A 130 -18.81 -3.48 21.97
N ARG A 131 -18.57 -2.92 20.80
CA ARG A 131 -19.63 -2.55 19.86
C ARG A 131 -19.90 -3.63 18.81
N GLY A 132 -19.18 -4.72 18.86
CA GLY A 132 -19.35 -5.79 17.90
C GLY A 132 -18.71 -5.53 16.55
N TYR A 133 -17.83 -4.57 16.45
CA TYR A 133 -17.07 -4.35 15.21
C TYR A 133 -16.17 -5.54 14.95
N GLY A 134 -16.02 -5.87 13.70
CA GLY A 134 -15.21 -7.00 13.31
C GLY A 134 -15.97 -8.31 13.32
N SER A 135 -17.21 -8.23 13.69
CA SER A 135 -18.08 -9.40 13.64
C SER A 135 -18.67 -9.60 12.25
#